data_afe854945d60bed06bb272c3c83311eb
#
_entry.id   afe854945d60bed06bb272c3c83311eb
#
_cell.length_a   1.000
_cell.length_b   1.000
_cell.length_c   1.000
_cell.angle_alpha   90.00
_cell.angle_beta   90.00
_cell.angle_gamma   90.00
#
_symmetry.space_group_name_H-M   'P 1'
#
loop_
_entity.id
_entity.type
_entity.pdbx_description
1 polymer ?
#
loop_
_entity_poly.entity_id
_entity_poly.type
_entity_poly.pdbx_seq_one_letter_code
_entity_poly.pdbx_strand_id
1 'polypeptide(L)'
;MEQKLDLRVIKTQNNIKNTFIQLLHQKDFQHITVQSILDKSLINRSTFYKYYTDKYDLAESIIQDILKEFSFFLDERFSGKEKDDLLPIIKNVYDKSYEEKDILSALWTINTDSIHLYDDMQQLLMDKYKFYMAKPAPANKDLFNYKACIYASLVMTTLKYIFDNNDPNMSQKIIENFNFSALW
;
A
#
# COMPACT_ATOMS: atom_id res chain seq x y z
N MET A 1 -27.77 -8.63 10.77
CA MET A 1 -28.41 -7.46 10.10
C MET A 1 -27.28 -6.65 9.48
N GLU A 2 -27.05 -6.81 8.18
CA GLU A 2 -26.13 -5.91 7.45
C GLU A 2 -26.76 -4.52 7.43
N GLN A 3 -26.13 -3.56 8.09
CA GLN A 3 -26.48 -2.15 7.93
C GLN A 3 -26.14 -1.77 6.48
N LYS A 4 -27.17 -1.55 5.67
CA LYS A 4 -27.05 -0.92 4.36
C LYS A 4 -26.36 0.43 4.57
N LEU A 5 -25.04 0.51 4.34
CA LEU A 5 -24.34 1.79 4.43
C LEU A 5 -25.03 2.79 3.51
N ASP A 6 -25.41 3.93 4.06
CA ASP A 6 -26.07 4.98 3.27
C ASP A 6 -25.09 5.45 2.17
N LEU A 7 -25.48 5.30 0.91
CA LEU A 7 -24.67 5.70 -0.25
C LEU A 7 -24.17 7.16 -0.16
N ARG A 8 -24.89 8.02 0.56
CA ARG A 8 -24.48 9.40 0.80
C ARG A 8 -23.24 9.46 1.70
N VAL A 9 -23.17 8.59 2.72
CA VAL A 9 -22.01 8.48 3.62
C VAL A 9 -20.79 8.06 2.82
N ILE A 10 -20.90 6.97 2.05
CA ILE A 10 -19.80 6.47 1.21
C ILE A 10 -19.32 7.55 0.24
N LYS A 11 -20.23 8.23 -0.46
CA LYS A 11 -19.87 9.30 -1.40
C LYS A 11 -19.16 10.46 -0.70
N THR A 12 -19.61 10.83 0.49
CA THR A 12 -18.99 11.91 1.28
C THR A 12 -17.59 11.53 1.71
N GLN A 13 -17.39 10.33 2.28
CA GLN A 13 -16.08 9.86 2.68
C GLN A 13 -15.12 9.74 1.51
N ASN A 14 -15.55 9.20 0.38
CA ASN A 14 -14.76 9.11 -0.84
C ASN A 14 -14.37 10.49 -1.38
N ASN A 15 -15.26 11.47 -1.32
CA ASN A 15 -14.96 12.85 -1.71
C ASN A 15 -13.86 13.46 -0.82
N ILE A 16 -13.95 13.26 0.50
CA ILE A 16 -12.92 13.71 1.45
C ILE A 16 -11.56 13.03 1.15
N LYS A 17 -11.56 11.69 1.03
CA LYS A 17 -10.35 10.90 0.76
C LYS A 17 -9.69 11.32 -0.56
N ASN A 18 -10.46 11.39 -1.65
CA ASN A 18 -9.95 11.80 -2.97
C ASN A 18 -9.39 13.23 -2.95
N THR A 19 -10.09 14.15 -2.27
CA THR A 19 -9.61 15.54 -2.11
C THR A 19 -8.30 15.60 -1.34
N PHE A 20 -8.15 14.80 -0.30
CA PHE A 20 -6.92 14.72 0.47
C PHE A 20 -5.75 14.19 -0.37
N ILE A 21 -5.94 13.12 -1.14
CA ILE A 21 -4.93 12.60 -2.08
C ILE A 21 -4.52 13.67 -3.13
N GLN A 22 -5.50 14.37 -3.70
CA GLN A 22 -5.22 15.48 -4.63
C GLN A 22 -4.41 16.61 -3.99
N LEU A 23 -4.59 16.87 -2.70
CA LEU A 23 -3.81 17.88 -1.97
C LEU A 23 -2.38 17.40 -1.70
N LEU A 24 -2.17 16.10 -1.41
CA LEU A 24 -0.85 15.51 -1.25
C LEU A 24 0.00 15.60 -2.53
N HIS A 25 -0.61 15.54 -3.71
CA HIS A 25 0.10 15.78 -4.98
C HIS A 25 0.50 17.25 -5.21
N GLN A 26 -0.09 18.18 -4.47
CA GLN A 26 0.12 19.63 -4.68
C GLN A 26 1.03 20.27 -3.63
N LYS A 27 1.11 19.70 -2.43
CA LYS A 27 1.88 20.24 -1.32
C LYS A 27 2.16 19.18 -0.25
N ASP A 28 3.22 19.41 0.50
CA ASP A 28 3.61 18.54 1.60
C ASP A 28 2.49 18.36 2.63
N PHE A 29 2.42 17.18 3.22
CA PHE A 29 1.44 16.83 4.26
C PHE A 29 1.37 17.85 5.39
N GLN A 30 2.53 18.39 5.82
CA GLN A 30 2.59 19.39 6.90
C GLN A 30 1.78 20.67 6.56
N HIS A 31 1.74 21.07 5.30
CA HIS A 31 1.04 22.25 4.81
C HIS A 31 -0.44 21.98 4.46
N ILE A 32 -0.91 20.74 4.55
CA ILE A 32 -2.32 20.40 4.40
C ILE A 32 -3.02 20.71 5.73
N THR A 33 -4.13 21.44 5.64
CA THR A 33 -5.00 21.75 6.79
C THR A 33 -6.39 21.17 6.57
N VAL A 34 -7.12 20.91 7.65
CA VAL A 34 -8.54 20.54 7.55
C VAL A 34 -9.31 21.57 6.73
N GLN A 35 -9.02 22.88 6.92
CA GLN A 35 -9.68 23.92 6.13
C GLN A 35 -9.43 23.76 4.62
N SER A 36 -8.20 23.47 4.20
CA SER A 36 -7.91 23.25 2.77
C SER A 36 -8.62 22.02 2.19
N ILE A 37 -8.89 21.00 3.01
CA ILE A 37 -9.68 19.85 2.61
C ILE A 37 -11.16 20.24 2.48
N LEU A 38 -11.70 20.99 3.43
CA LEU A 38 -13.09 21.47 3.40
C LEU A 38 -13.37 22.34 2.16
N ASP A 39 -12.50 23.30 1.90
CA ASP A 39 -12.64 24.25 0.79
C ASP A 39 -12.64 23.51 -0.57
N LYS A 40 -11.72 22.57 -0.72
CA LYS A 40 -11.59 21.82 -1.98
C LYS A 40 -12.67 20.73 -2.16
N SER A 41 -13.10 20.07 -1.08
CA SER A 41 -14.14 19.04 -1.11
C SER A 41 -15.56 19.61 -1.11
N LEU A 42 -15.71 20.92 -0.87
CA LEU A 42 -16.99 21.62 -0.76
C LEU A 42 -17.93 21.02 0.30
N ILE A 43 -17.37 20.60 1.43
CA ILE A 43 -18.13 20.05 2.56
C ILE A 43 -18.07 20.98 3.78
N ASN A 44 -19.08 20.89 4.63
CA ASN A 44 -19.12 21.63 5.89
C ASN A 44 -18.19 21.01 6.94
N ARG A 45 -17.64 21.85 7.81
CA ARG A 45 -16.76 21.46 8.93
C ARG A 45 -17.38 20.35 9.79
N SER A 46 -18.66 20.47 10.15
CA SER A 46 -19.39 19.47 10.91
C SER A 46 -19.46 18.11 10.21
N THR A 47 -19.53 18.11 8.88
CA THR A 47 -19.51 16.87 8.08
C THR A 47 -18.17 16.17 8.14
N PHE A 48 -17.05 16.91 8.08
CA PHE A 48 -15.71 16.35 8.24
C PHE A 48 -15.54 15.71 9.63
N TYR A 49 -15.81 16.48 10.70
CA TYR A 49 -15.63 16.03 12.08
C TYR A 49 -16.61 14.91 12.51
N LYS A 50 -17.61 14.60 11.69
CA LYS A 50 -18.43 13.41 11.88
C LYS A 50 -17.65 12.11 11.59
N TYR A 51 -16.63 12.19 10.73
CA TYR A 51 -15.90 11.02 10.24
C TYR A 51 -14.44 10.99 10.70
N TYR A 52 -13.80 12.14 10.83
CA TYR A 52 -12.38 12.27 11.13
C TYR A 52 -12.12 13.35 12.15
N THR A 53 -11.24 13.08 13.11
CA THR A 53 -10.87 14.06 14.15
C THR A 53 -9.94 15.15 13.62
N ASP A 54 -9.06 14.78 12.69
CA ASP A 54 -8.11 15.68 12.04
C ASP A 54 -7.57 15.06 10.73
N LYS A 55 -6.53 15.69 10.13
CA LYS A 55 -5.90 15.19 8.92
C LYS A 55 -5.07 13.91 9.12
N TYR A 56 -4.59 13.67 10.33
CA TYR A 56 -3.82 12.47 10.67
C TYR A 56 -4.75 11.26 10.73
N ASP A 57 -5.87 11.39 11.44
CA ASP A 57 -6.94 10.37 11.49
C ASP A 57 -7.48 10.04 10.09
N LEU A 58 -7.66 11.05 9.22
CA LEU A 58 -8.01 10.83 7.82
C LEU A 58 -6.93 10.03 7.07
N ALA A 59 -5.66 10.40 7.22
CA ALA A 59 -4.55 9.71 6.57
C ALA A 59 -4.44 8.26 7.07
N GLU A 60 -4.48 8.04 8.38
CA GLU A 60 -4.45 6.71 9.00
C GLU A 60 -5.62 5.84 8.54
N SER A 61 -6.83 6.40 8.44
CA SER A 61 -8.00 5.68 7.91
C SER A 61 -7.79 5.18 6.48
N ILE A 62 -7.18 6.00 5.61
CA ILE A 62 -6.89 5.60 4.22
C ILE A 62 -5.81 4.51 4.21
N ILE A 63 -4.76 4.68 5.01
CA ILE A 63 -3.64 3.74 5.11
C ILE A 63 -4.10 2.37 5.62
N GLN A 64 -4.96 2.35 6.63
CA GLN A 64 -5.50 1.09 7.16
C GLN A 64 -6.35 0.34 6.13
N ASP A 65 -7.16 1.06 5.33
CA ASP A 65 -7.91 0.44 4.24
C ASP A 65 -6.96 -0.19 3.20
N ILE A 66 -5.92 0.55 2.79
CA ILE A 66 -4.90 0.06 1.83
C ILE A 66 -4.15 -1.16 2.38
N LEU A 67 -3.65 -1.10 3.61
CA LEU A 67 -2.91 -2.21 4.22
C LEU A 67 -3.79 -3.46 4.36
N LYS A 68 -5.06 -3.29 4.69
CA LYS A 68 -6.03 -4.39 4.77
C LYS A 68 -6.26 -5.04 3.41
N GLU A 69 -6.49 -4.24 2.37
CA GLU A 69 -6.68 -4.74 1.00
C GLU A 69 -5.40 -5.42 0.48
N PHE A 70 -4.25 -4.81 0.73
CA PHE A 70 -2.95 -5.35 0.34
C PHE A 70 -2.64 -6.66 1.08
N SER A 71 -2.94 -6.74 2.39
CA SER A 71 -2.81 -7.98 3.16
C SER A 71 -3.68 -9.10 2.60
N PHE A 72 -4.94 -8.82 2.31
CA PHE A 72 -5.87 -9.80 1.72
C PHE A 72 -5.38 -10.28 0.35
N PHE A 73 -4.95 -9.34 -0.51
CA PHE A 73 -4.38 -9.66 -1.80
C PHE A 73 -3.15 -10.58 -1.71
N LEU A 74 -2.24 -10.31 -0.77
CA LEU A 74 -1.06 -11.16 -0.55
C LEU A 74 -1.47 -12.56 -0.05
N ASP A 75 -2.44 -12.65 0.87
CA ASP A 75 -2.95 -13.93 1.37
C ASP A 75 -3.52 -14.80 0.23
N GLU A 76 -4.29 -14.22 -0.69
CA GLU A 76 -4.80 -14.95 -1.85
C GLU A 76 -3.67 -15.48 -2.75
N ARG A 77 -2.63 -14.70 -2.99
CA ARG A 77 -1.52 -15.06 -3.87
C ARG A 77 -0.61 -16.11 -3.24
N PHE A 78 -0.22 -15.93 -1.98
CA PHE A 78 0.63 -16.88 -1.27
C PHE A 78 -0.06 -18.21 -0.93
N SER A 79 -1.39 -18.24 -0.78
CA SER A 79 -2.14 -19.48 -0.53
C SER A 79 -2.45 -20.27 -1.79
N GLY A 80 -2.18 -19.73 -2.97
CA GLY A 80 -2.40 -20.39 -4.26
C GLY A 80 -1.46 -21.57 -4.52
N LYS A 81 -1.71 -22.27 -5.65
CA LYS A 81 -0.88 -23.42 -6.09
C LYS A 81 0.53 -23.01 -6.51
N GLU A 82 0.75 -21.74 -6.78
CA GLU A 82 2.02 -21.18 -7.27
C GLU A 82 2.93 -20.68 -6.12
N LYS A 83 2.63 -21.04 -4.87
CA LYS A 83 3.39 -20.58 -3.69
C LYS A 83 4.89 -20.92 -3.71
N ASP A 84 5.27 -21.94 -4.49
CA ASP A 84 6.66 -22.35 -4.65
C ASP A 84 7.40 -21.53 -5.73
N ASP A 85 6.67 -20.73 -6.53
CA ASP A 85 7.22 -19.76 -7.45
C ASP A 85 6.78 -18.34 -7.09
N LEU A 86 7.72 -17.54 -6.59
CA LEU A 86 7.44 -16.16 -6.16
C LEU A 86 7.31 -15.18 -7.32
N LEU A 87 7.76 -15.51 -8.51
CA LEU A 87 7.73 -14.58 -9.65
C LEU A 87 6.31 -14.16 -10.05
N PRO A 88 5.33 -15.07 -10.20
CA PRO A 88 3.96 -14.68 -10.46
C PRO A 88 3.36 -13.82 -9.33
N ILE A 89 3.72 -14.12 -8.07
CA ILE A 89 3.27 -13.35 -6.92
C ILE A 89 3.81 -11.92 -7.00
N ILE A 90 5.12 -11.78 -7.23
CA ILE A 90 5.78 -10.47 -7.37
C ILE A 90 5.16 -9.67 -8.52
N LYS A 91 4.97 -10.30 -9.69
CA LYS A 91 4.33 -9.66 -10.84
C LYS A 91 2.95 -9.12 -10.50
N ASN A 92 2.11 -9.95 -9.89
CA ASN A 92 0.77 -9.54 -9.48
C ASN A 92 0.78 -8.39 -8.47
N VAL A 93 1.76 -8.36 -7.53
CA VAL A 93 1.94 -7.24 -6.60
C VAL A 93 2.25 -5.96 -7.37
N TYR A 94 3.14 -6.02 -8.36
CA TYR A 94 3.49 -4.84 -9.16
C TYR A 94 2.31 -4.33 -9.98
N ASP A 95 1.61 -5.21 -10.68
CA ASP A 95 0.47 -4.83 -11.52
C ASP A 95 -0.65 -4.20 -10.67
N LYS A 96 -1.01 -4.83 -9.54
CA LYS A 96 -2.04 -4.28 -8.62
C LYS A 96 -1.62 -2.95 -8.00
N SER A 97 -0.38 -2.83 -7.56
CA SER A 97 0.13 -1.58 -6.98
C SER A 97 0.21 -0.46 -8.02
N TYR A 98 0.47 -0.79 -9.30
CA TYR A 98 0.48 0.19 -10.37
C TYR A 98 -0.92 0.76 -10.67
N GLU A 99 -1.97 -0.04 -10.56
CA GLU A 99 -3.35 0.44 -10.66
C GLU A 99 -3.68 1.51 -9.60
N GLU A 100 -3.06 1.39 -8.42
CA GLU A 100 -3.25 2.30 -7.28
C GLU A 100 -2.10 3.32 -7.12
N LYS A 101 -1.25 3.46 -8.13
CA LYS A 101 -0.04 4.28 -8.10
C LYS A 101 -0.26 5.68 -7.56
N ASP A 102 -1.30 6.36 -8.02
CA ASP A 102 -1.56 7.76 -7.65
C ASP A 102 -1.81 7.91 -6.14
N ILE A 103 -2.57 6.98 -5.56
CA ILE A 103 -2.85 6.99 -4.12
C ILE A 103 -1.61 6.59 -3.33
N LEU A 104 -0.95 5.50 -3.73
CA LEU A 104 0.23 4.99 -3.03
C LEU A 104 1.38 5.99 -3.06
N SER A 105 1.69 6.56 -4.22
CA SER A 105 2.78 7.55 -4.35
C SER A 105 2.51 8.81 -3.53
N ALA A 106 1.26 9.28 -3.48
CA ALA A 106 0.89 10.42 -2.65
C ALA A 106 1.08 10.12 -1.15
N LEU A 107 0.61 8.97 -0.67
CA LEU A 107 0.72 8.59 0.74
C LEU A 107 2.15 8.25 1.16
N TRP A 108 3.00 7.75 0.27
CA TRP A 108 4.43 7.53 0.55
C TRP A 108 5.22 8.81 0.79
N THR A 109 4.67 9.99 0.44
CA THR A 109 5.28 11.27 0.79
C THR A 109 5.07 11.65 2.25
N ILE A 110 4.12 11.02 2.94
CA ILE A 110 3.85 11.28 4.35
C ILE A 110 4.88 10.52 5.19
N ASN A 111 5.69 11.27 5.92
CA ASN A 111 6.65 10.72 6.87
C ASN A 111 6.52 11.52 8.18
N THR A 112 5.91 10.91 9.18
CA THR A 112 5.69 11.47 10.53
C THR A 112 6.05 10.40 11.56
N ASP A 113 5.99 10.72 12.84
CA ASP A 113 6.27 9.75 13.90
C ASP A 113 5.26 8.59 13.95
N SER A 114 4.09 8.73 13.33
CA SER A 114 3.00 7.73 13.37
C SER A 114 2.53 7.22 12.01
N ILE A 115 2.98 7.82 10.90
CA ILE A 115 2.50 7.49 9.55
C ILE A 115 3.68 7.18 8.65
N HIS A 116 3.81 5.90 8.23
CA HIS A 116 4.93 5.36 7.45
C HIS A 116 4.46 4.27 6.48
N LEU A 117 3.51 4.57 5.59
CA LEU A 117 2.90 3.55 4.72
C LEU A 117 3.93 2.70 3.95
N TYR A 118 5.03 3.32 3.48
CA TYR A 118 6.08 2.58 2.76
C TYR A 118 6.70 1.48 3.64
N ASP A 119 7.06 1.82 4.87
CA ASP A 119 7.66 0.88 5.82
C ASP A 119 6.64 -0.16 6.30
N ASP A 120 5.38 0.23 6.49
CA ASP A 120 4.29 -0.67 6.85
C ASP A 120 4.03 -1.72 5.77
N MET A 121 4.02 -1.32 4.49
CA MET A 121 3.91 -2.24 3.36
C MET A 121 5.12 -3.19 3.28
N GLN A 122 6.33 -2.68 3.49
CA GLN A 122 7.54 -3.50 3.53
C GLN A 122 7.49 -4.53 4.67
N GLN A 123 7.08 -4.11 5.86
CA GLN A 123 6.92 -5.01 7.00
C GLN A 123 5.86 -6.08 6.73
N LEU A 124 4.74 -5.69 6.15
CA LEU A 124 3.67 -6.63 5.78
C LEU A 124 4.16 -7.69 4.78
N LEU A 125 4.93 -7.30 3.76
CA LEU A 125 5.56 -8.24 2.82
C LEU A 125 6.50 -9.23 3.53
N MET A 126 7.34 -8.73 4.46
CA MET A 126 8.22 -9.58 5.26
C MET A 126 7.43 -10.61 6.08
N ASP A 127 6.36 -10.18 6.74
CA ASP A 127 5.56 -11.03 7.61
C ASP A 127 4.79 -12.09 6.80
N LYS A 128 4.24 -11.72 5.64
CA LYS A 128 3.61 -12.68 4.73
C LYS A 128 4.61 -13.69 4.19
N TYR A 129 5.79 -13.25 3.75
CA TYR A 129 6.86 -14.16 3.34
C TYR A 129 7.18 -15.16 4.45
N LYS A 130 7.43 -14.67 5.68
CA LYS A 130 7.74 -15.53 6.83
C LYS A 130 6.62 -16.52 7.12
N PHE A 131 5.37 -16.07 7.09
CA PHE A 131 4.22 -16.92 7.41
C PHE A 131 4.05 -18.07 6.40
N TYR A 132 4.13 -17.75 5.11
CA TYR A 132 3.86 -18.73 4.05
C TYR A 132 5.07 -19.61 3.70
N MET A 133 6.30 -19.08 3.80
CA MET A 133 7.54 -19.78 3.45
C MET A 133 8.18 -20.54 4.63
N ALA A 134 7.63 -20.48 5.83
CA ALA A 134 8.18 -21.19 7.00
C ALA A 134 7.96 -22.72 6.98
N LYS A 135 7.35 -23.29 5.95
CA LYS A 135 7.07 -24.73 5.86
C LYS A 135 7.81 -25.37 4.67
N PRO A 136 8.73 -26.34 4.89
CA PRO A 136 9.18 -26.88 6.21
C PRO A 136 9.91 -25.82 7.06
N ALA A 137 10.03 -26.07 8.37
CA ALA A 137 10.72 -25.13 9.26
C ALA A 137 12.14 -24.83 8.75
N PRO A 138 12.54 -23.56 8.68
CA PRO A 138 13.84 -23.18 8.13
C PRO A 138 14.98 -23.71 9.00
N ALA A 139 15.98 -24.33 8.38
CA ALA A 139 17.17 -24.87 9.07
C ALA A 139 18.03 -23.75 9.72
N ASN A 140 18.03 -22.55 9.12
CA ASN A 140 18.73 -21.38 9.65
C ASN A 140 17.74 -20.21 9.72
N LYS A 141 17.35 -19.86 10.94
CA LYS A 141 16.37 -18.79 11.20
C LYS A 141 16.87 -17.40 10.80
N ASP A 142 18.16 -17.12 11.01
CA ASP A 142 18.72 -15.80 10.70
C ASP A 142 18.81 -15.59 9.19
N LEU A 143 19.24 -16.60 8.46
CA LEU A 143 19.25 -16.57 6.99
C LEU A 143 17.81 -16.46 6.43
N PHE A 144 16.86 -17.13 7.04
CA PHE A 144 15.44 -17.03 6.64
C PHE A 144 14.87 -15.62 6.85
N ASN A 145 15.16 -15.01 7.99
CA ASN A 145 14.78 -13.62 8.26
C ASN A 145 15.44 -12.66 7.27
N TYR A 146 16.70 -12.88 6.95
CA TYR A 146 17.43 -12.09 5.95
C TYR A 146 16.77 -12.20 4.56
N LYS A 147 16.42 -13.42 4.13
CA LYS A 147 15.70 -13.63 2.86
C LYS A 147 14.36 -12.89 2.83
N ALA A 148 13.59 -12.90 3.92
CA ALA A 148 12.35 -12.14 4.01
C ALA A 148 12.59 -10.62 3.85
N CYS A 149 13.65 -10.11 4.48
CA CYS A 149 14.05 -8.70 4.34
C CYS A 149 14.43 -8.36 2.89
N ILE A 150 15.27 -9.17 2.24
CA ILE A 150 15.67 -8.97 0.84
C ILE A 150 14.46 -9.01 -0.09
N TYR A 151 13.56 -10.00 0.09
CA TYR A 151 12.32 -10.09 -0.68
C TYR A 151 11.51 -8.80 -0.59
N ALA A 152 11.18 -8.37 0.62
CA ALA A 152 10.37 -7.17 0.82
C ALA A 152 11.04 -5.90 0.28
N SER A 153 12.35 -5.74 0.52
CA SER A 153 13.14 -4.61 0.01
C SER A 153 13.18 -4.58 -1.51
N LEU A 154 13.36 -5.73 -2.15
CA LEU A 154 13.35 -5.84 -3.60
C LEU A 154 11.98 -5.44 -4.17
N VAL A 155 10.89 -5.96 -3.62
CA VAL A 155 9.53 -5.64 -4.06
C VAL A 155 9.27 -4.13 -3.92
N MET A 156 9.52 -3.55 -2.76
CA MET A 156 9.25 -2.13 -2.50
C MET A 156 10.14 -1.19 -3.34
N THR A 157 11.42 -1.50 -3.49
CA THR A 157 12.34 -0.70 -4.33
C THR A 157 11.93 -0.76 -5.80
N THR A 158 11.52 -1.93 -6.27
CA THR A 158 11.04 -2.10 -7.65
C THR A 158 9.72 -1.37 -7.88
N LEU A 159 8.78 -1.42 -6.93
CA LEU A 159 7.53 -0.63 -7.00
C LEU A 159 7.83 0.86 -7.12
N LYS A 160 8.74 1.37 -6.28
CA LYS A 160 9.15 2.77 -6.35
C LYS A 160 9.72 3.10 -7.73
N TYR A 161 10.62 2.27 -8.25
CA TYR A 161 11.20 2.45 -9.58
C TYR A 161 10.14 2.45 -10.69
N ILE A 162 9.16 1.53 -10.63
CA ILE A 162 8.05 1.44 -11.59
C ILE A 162 7.20 2.75 -11.54
N PHE A 163 6.92 3.25 -10.35
CA PHE A 163 6.14 4.47 -10.17
C PHE A 163 6.88 5.70 -10.71
N ASP A 164 8.16 5.83 -10.41
CA ASP A 164 9.00 6.96 -10.83
C ASP A 164 9.14 7.02 -12.37
N ASN A 165 9.21 5.85 -13.04
CA ASN A 165 9.37 5.78 -14.50
C ASN A 165 8.04 5.80 -15.27
N ASN A 166 6.90 5.67 -14.60
CA ASN A 166 5.57 5.72 -15.20
C ASN A 166 5.37 4.78 -16.42
N ASP A 167 6.01 3.60 -16.38
CA ASP A 167 5.91 2.59 -17.45
C ASP A 167 5.08 1.39 -16.96
N PRO A 168 3.84 1.20 -17.46
CA PRO A 168 2.98 0.08 -17.05
C PRO A 168 3.53 -1.30 -17.43
N ASN A 169 4.46 -1.36 -18.39
CA ASN A 169 5.09 -2.62 -18.80
C ASN A 169 6.41 -2.90 -18.07
N MET A 170 6.80 -2.02 -17.14
CA MET A 170 8.09 -2.15 -16.45
C MET A 170 8.14 -3.41 -15.58
N SER A 171 7.03 -3.78 -14.93
CA SER A 171 6.93 -5.01 -14.13
C SER A 171 7.31 -6.24 -14.95
N GLN A 172 6.77 -6.37 -16.16
CA GLN A 172 7.07 -7.48 -17.03
C GLN A 172 8.53 -7.45 -17.51
N LYS A 173 9.05 -6.30 -17.94
CA LYS A 173 10.45 -6.15 -18.36
C LYS A 173 11.44 -6.55 -17.26
N ILE A 174 11.15 -6.18 -16.02
CA ILE A 174 11.99 -6.53 -14.87
C ILE A 174 11.95 -8.04 -14.64
N ILE A 175 10.78 -8.64 -14.61
CA ILE A 175 10.63 -10.08 -14.36
C ILE A 175 11.29 -10.91 -15.45
N GLU A 176 11.15 -10.54 -16.71
CA GLU A 176 11.75 -11.26 -17.84
C GLU A 176 13.29 -11.17 -17.89
N ASN A 177 13.86 -10.07 -17.39
CA ASN A 177 15.30 -9.80 -17.53
C ASN A 177 16.09 -9.92 -16.22
N PHE A 178 15.42 -9.99 -15.08
CA PHE A 178 16.08 -10.10 -13.78
C PHE A 178 16.09 -11.57 -13.33
N ASN A 179 17.28 -12.10 -13.06
CA ASN A 179 17.43 -13.47 -12.56
C ASN A 179 17.13 -13.55 -11.06
N PHE A 180 15.85 -13.69 -10.73
CA PHE A 180 15.40 -13.82 -9.34
C PHE A 180 15.82 -15.14 -8.69
N SER A 181 16.16 -16.19 -9.47
CA SER A 181 16.54 -17.50 -8.90
C SER A 181 17.80 -17.46 -8.06
N ALA A 182 18.62 -16.41 -8.19
CA ALA A 182 19.81 -16.20 -7.36
C ALA A 182 19.48 -15.67 -5.94
N LEU A 183 18.23 -15.29 -5.68
CA LEU A 183 17.80 -14.70 -4.41
C LEU A 183 17.12 -15.72 -3.46
N TRP A 184 16.84 -16.95 -3.94
CA TRP A 184 16.11 -18.00 -3.18
C TRP A 184 16.97 -19.23 -2.79
#